data_0cae50018d00de8afe1e12a66b7cd453
#
_entry.id   0cae50018d00de8afe1e12a66b7cd453
#
_cell.length_a   1.000
_cell.length_b   1.000
_cell.length_c   1.000
_cell.angle_alpha   90.00
_cell.angle_beta   90.00
_cell.angle_gamma   90.00
#
_symmetry.space_group_name_H-M   'P 1'
#
loop_
_entity.id
_entity.type
_entity.pdbx_description
1 polymer ?
#
loop_
_entity_poly.entity_id
_entity_poly.type
_entity_poly.pdbx_seq_one_letter_code
_entity_poly.pdbx_strand_id
1 'polypeptide(L)'
;TYVDGLAEKVSTLMIMDGNSVEITPADVGLSWNNPTVVEEAAQIGRSGNIVQRYKAAKYLQYENKVFDLELSVDKELVKTILAEQCSAFNVEAADATLSREGGGFVVNPGQTGLIVDEAACETLISDFFDSEWNREDDSLQLEVIVDEPRGSEEELAKVKDVLGTFTTSFRTSGPA
;
A
#
# COMPACT_ATOMS: atom_id res chain seq x y z
N THR A 1 26.43 -12.06 2.87
CA THR A 1 26.51 -11.07 3.98
C THR A 1 25.21 -11.06 4.78
N TYR A 2 25.16 -10.36 5.93
CA TYR A 2 23.92 -10.22 6.73
C TYR A 2 22.80 -9.56 5.91
N VAL A 3 23.13 -8.53 5.16
CA VAL A 3 22.17 -7.79 4.30
C VAL A 3 21.62 -8.69 3.18
N ASP A 4 22.42 -9.57 2.59
CA ASP A 4 21.95 -10.51 1.58
C ASP A 4 20.89 -11.48 2.17
N GLY A 5 21.04 -11.86 3.42
CA GLY A 5 20.05 -12.69 4.12
C GLY A 5 18.73 -11.94 4.42
N LEU A 6 18.77 -10.61 4.53
CA LEU A 6 17.56 -9.80 4.67
C LEU A 6 16.76 -9.72 3.37
N ALA A 7 17.43 -9.79 2.22
CA ALA A 7 16.78 -9.70 0.91
C ALA A 7 15.84 -10.87 0.60
N GLU A 8 15.98 -11.99 1.31
CA GLU A 8 15.16 -13.21 1.14
C GLU A 8 13.94 -13.27 2.07
N LYS A 9 13.80 -12.30 2.98
CA LYS A 9 12.64 -12.23 3.88
C LYS A 9 11.38 -11.86 3.12
N VAL A 10 10.25 -12.32 3.60
CA VAL A 10 8.96 -12.06 2.96
C VAL A 10 8.16 -11.08 3.80
N SER A 11 7.70 -10.01 3.18
CA SER A 11 6.74 -9.08 3.77
C SER A 11 5.42 -9.19 3.01
N THR A 12 4.34 -9.37 3.75
CA THR A 12 3.00 -9.51 3.18
C THR A 12 2.28 -8.17 3.23
N LEU A 13 2.02 -7.57 2.08
CA LEU A 13 1.16 -6.38 1.94
C LEU A 13 -0.29 -6.84 1.99
N MET A 14 -1.00 -6.49 3.04
CA MET A 14 -2.41 -6.84 3.23
C MET A 14 -3.30 -5.73 2.63
N ILE A 15 -4.20 -6.11 1.74
CA ILE A 15 -5.20 -5.25 1.11
C ILE A 15 -6.56 -5.63 1.70
N MET A 16 -7.60 -4.83 1.45
CA MET A 16 -8.95 -5.14 1.92
C MET A 16 -9.48 -6.48 1.37
N ASP A 17 -10.48 -7.03 2.04
CA ASP A 17 -11.18 -8.27 1.69
C ASP A 17 -10.31 -9.55 1.70
N GLY A 18 -9.21 -9.50 2.49
CA GLY A 18 -8.32 -10.65 2.64
C GLY A 18 -7.37 -10.87 1.48
N ASN A 19 -7.31 -9.95 0.54
CA ASN A 19 -6.30 -9.94 -0.52
C ASN A 19 -4.94 -9.54 0.04
N SER A 20 -3.88 -10.11 -0.49
CA SER A 20 -2.52 -9.79 -0.09
C SER A 20 -1.54 -9.97 -1.25
N VAL A 21 -0.44 -9.24 -1.18
CA VAL A 21 0.69 -9.35 -2.10
C VAL A 21 1.93 -9.61 -1.27
N GLU A 22 2.69 -10.63 -1.62
CA GLU A 22 3.97 -10.92 -1.01
C GLU A 22 5.07 -10.19 -1.75
N ILE A 23 5.90 -9.47 -1.01
CA ILE A 23 7.07 -8.76 -1.52
C ILE A 23 8.30 -9.15 -0.71
N THR A 24 9.45 -9.06 -1.34
CA THR A 24 10.73 -9.18 -0.66
C THR A 24 11.43 -7.82 -0.59
N PRO A 25 12.35 -7.61 0.37
CA PRO A 25 13.20 -6.42 0.39
C PRO A 25 13.99 -6.20 -0.89
N ALA A 26 14.28 -7.25 -1.64
CA ALA A 26 14.92 -7.15 -2.95
C ALA A 26 14.00 -6.52 -4.00
N ASP A 27 12.70 -6.83 -3.97
CA ASP A 27 11.73 -6.29 -4.92
C ASP A 27 11.55 -4.78 -4.75
N VAL A 28 11.65 -4.27 -3.52
CA VAL A 28 11.59 -2.84 -3.21
C VAL A 28 12.96 -2.16 -3.27
N GLY A 29 14.00 -2.86 -3.72
CA GLY A 29 15.35 -2.31 -3.86
C GLY A 29 15.98 -1.87 -2.53
N LEU A 30 15.75 -2.66 -1.45
CA LEU A 30 16.29 -2.36 -0.14
C LEU A 30 17.79 -2.11 -0.21
N SER A 31 18.24 -0.96 0.26
CA SER A 31 19.63 -0.55 0.29
C SER A 31 20.05 -0.13 1.69
N TRP A 32 21.36 -0.19 1.91
CA TRP A 32 21.96 0.18 3.18
C TRP A 32 22.72 1.51 3.05
N ASN A 33 22.24 2.56 3.71
CA ASN A 33 22.71 3.93 3.52
C ASN A 33 23.95 4.28 4.36
N ASN A 34 24.21 3.56 5.47
CA ASN A 34 25.33 3.84 6.36
C ASN A 34 26.34 2.67 6.48
N PRO A 35 26.95 2.21 5.37
CA PRO A 35 27.86 1.05 5.38
C PRO A 35 29.11 1.27 6.26
N THR A 36 29.48 2.53 6.52
CA THR A 36 30.60 2.92 7.38
C THR A 36 30.41 2.49 8.84
N VAL A 37 29.18 2.29 9.28
CA VAL A 37 28.84 1.82 10.64
C VAL A 37 29.56 0.52 11.00
N VAL A 38 29.70 -0.40 10.06
CA VAL A 38 30.42 -1.67 10.30
C VAL A 38 31.92 -1.41 10.52
N GLU A 39 32.50 -0.49 9.77
CA GLU A 39 33.88 -0.09 9.94
C GLU A 39 34.08 0.61 11.30
N GLU A 40 33.19 1.50 11.67
CA GLU A 40 33.19 2.16 12.98
C GLU A 40 33.07 1.15 14.11
N ALA A 41 32.15 0.20 14.01
CA ALA A 41 32.00 -0.87 14.97
C ALA A 41 33.27 -1.73 15.08
N ALA A 42 33.88 -2.07 13.94
CA ALA A 42 35.13 -2.84 13.89
C ALA A 42 36.34 -2.08 14.46
N GLN A 43 36.33 -0.76 14.46
CA GLN A 43 37.39 0.09 14.98
C GLN A 43 37.33 0.29 16.51
N ILE A 44 36.22 -0.06 17.17
CA ILE A 44 36.10 0.08 18.63
C ILE A 44 37.15 -0.78 19.33
N GLY A 45 37.90 -0.15 20.20
CA GLY A 45 39.00 -0.80 20.94
C GLY A 45 40.24 -1.13 20.10
N ARG A 46 40.21 -0.78 18.77
CA ARG A 46 41.36 -1.00 17.87
C ARG A 46 42.04 0.29 17.45
N SER A 47 41.33 1.41 17.46
CA SER A 47 41.83 2.74 17.08
C SER A 47 42.20 3.59 18.30
N GLY A 48 43.10 4.56 18.10
CA GLY A 48 43.58 5.46 19.13
C GLY A 48 44.77 4.93 19.93
N ASN A 49 45.13 5.64 21.01
CA ASN A 49 46.24 5.24 21.89
C ASN A 49 45.83 4.07 22.82
N ILE A 50 46.84 3.48 23.48
CA ILE A 50 46.66 2.26 24.31
C ILE A 50 45.63 2.47 25.42
N VAL A 51 45.55 3.68 25.99
CA VAL A 51 44.60 4.02 27.07
C VAL A 51 43.18 4.11 26.52
N GLN A 52 43.02 4.72 25.36
CA GLN A 52 41.69 4.83 24.68
C GLN A 52 41.19 3.44 24.30
N ARG A 53 42.04 2.60 23.72
CA ARG A 53 41.71 1.21 23.36
C ARG A 53 41.29 0.39 24.56
N TYR A 54 42.03 0.50 25.66
CA TYR A 54 41.71 -0.20 26.90
C TYR A 54 40.37 0.27 27.48
N LYS A 55 40.15 1.60 27.55
CA LYS A 55 38.89 2.15 28.03
C LYS A 55 37.71 1.69 27.18
N ALA A 56 37.83 1.71 25.86
CA ALA A 56 36.77 1.26 24.94
C ALA A 56 36.45 -0.23 25.13
N ALA A 57 37.50 -1.08 25.22
CA ALA A 57 37.31 -2.51 25.45
C ALA A 57 36.66 -2.80 26.82
N LYS A 58 37.06 -2.02 27.85
CA LYS A 58 36.48 -2.15 29.19
C LYS A 58 35.04 -1.70 29.24
N TYR A 59 34.70 -0.60 28.54
CA TYR A 59 33.33 -0.08 28.43
C TYR A 59 32.38 -1.12 27.84
N LEU A 60 32.79 -1.82 26.76
CA LEU A 60 32.01 -2.87 26.12
C LEU A 60 31.76 -4.12 27.01
N GLN A 61 32.47 -4.26 28.14
CA GLN A 61 32.20 -5.34 29.12
C GLN A 61 30.97 -5.02 29.99
N TYR A 62 30.61 -3.78 30.10
CA TYR A 62 29.51 -3.30 30.96
C TYR A 62 28.30 -2.78 30.18
N GLU A 63 28.55 -2.25 28.99
CA GLU A 63 27.50 -1.66 28.14
C GLU A 63 27.66 -2.09 26.69
N ASN A 64 26.58 -2.53 26.07
CA ASN A 64 26.56 -2.79 24.64
C ASN A 64 26.50 -1.46 23.87
N LYS A 65 27.36 -1.29 22.88
CA LYS A 65 27.22 -0.19 21.92
C LYS A 65 26.36 -0.68 20.75
N VAL A 66 25.20 -0.08 20.59
CA VAL A 66 24.28 -0.33 19.50
C VAL A 66 24.63 0.60 18.33
N PHE A 67 24.59 0.06 17.13
CA PHE A 67 24.73 0.80 15.88
C PHE A 67 23.47 0.54 15.06
N ASP A 68 22.78 1.61 14.73
CA ASP A 68 21.58 1.50 13.94
C ASP A 68 21.94 1.34 12.46
N LEU A 69 21.23 0.45 11.78
CA LEU A 69 21.31 0.29 10.34
C LEU A 69 20.27 1.21 9.71
N GLU A 70 20.73 2.15 8.89
CA GLU A 70 19.87 3.00 8.09
C GLU A 70 19.57 2.30 6.77
N LEU A 71 18.37 1.78 6.66
CA LEU A 71 17.86 1.12 5.47
C LEU A 71 17.01 2.11 4.67
N SER A 72 16.93 1.92 3.38
CA SER A 72 16.00 2.65 2.51
C SER A 72 15.56 1.80 1.35
N VAL A 73 14.41 2.10 0.80
CA VAL A 73 13.84 1.43 -0.37
C VAL A 73 13.87 2.35 -1.59
N ASP A 74 13.83 1.76 -2.77
CA ASP A 74 13.69 2.51 -4.02
C ASP A 74 12.21 2.81 -4.25
N LYS A 75 11.86 4.10 -4.18
CA LYS A 75 10.48 4.57 -4.34
C LYS A 75 9.87 4.26 -5.71
N GLU A 76 10.68 4.21 -6.76
CA GLU A 76 10.18 3.89 -8.10
C GLU A 76 9.83 2.40 -8.22
N LEU A 77 10.59 1.52 -7.56
CA LEU A 77 10.23 0.10 -7.47
C LEU A 77 8.98 -0.10 -6.63
N VAL A 78 8.86 0.59 -5.50
CA VAL A 78 7.63 0.55 -4.67
C VAL A 78 6.41 0.98 -5.47
N LYS A 79 6.48 2.07 -6.23
CA LYS A 79 5.38 2.51 -7.11
C LYS A 79 5.03 1.47 -8.17
N THR A 80 6.03 0.83 -8.75
CA THR A 80 5.81 -0.22 -9.76
C THR A 80 5.05 -1.40 -9.15
N ILE A 81 5.42 -1.82 -7.94
CA ILE A 81 4.71 -2.91 -7.23
C ILE A 81 3.26 -2.50 -6.93
N LEU A 82 3.04 -1.30 -6.42
CA LEU A 82 1.69 -0.80 -6.14
C LEU A 82 0.84 -0.75 -7.40
N ALA A 83 1.38 -0.22 -8.50
CA ALA A 83 0.67 -0.08 -9.76
C ALA A 83 0.42 -1.42 -10.47
N GLU A 84 1.35 -2.38 -10.42
CA GLU A 84 1.23 -3.63 -11.18
C GLU A 84 0.58 -4.75 -10.38
N GLN A 85 0.85 -4.83 -9.08
CA GLN A 85 0.40 -5.95 -8.26
C GLN A 85 -0.78 -5.58 -7.36
N CYS A 86 -0.74 -4.42 -6.72
CA CYS A 86 -1.80 -4.03 -5.79
C CYS A 86 -3.03 -3.44 -6.50
N SER A 87 -2.83 -2.70 -7.58
CA SER A 87 -3.94 -2.12 -8.36
C SER A 87 -4.83 -3.18 -9.03
N ALA A 88 -4.33 -4.41 -9.20
CA ALA A 88 -5.13 -5.52 -9.71
C ALA A 88 -6.34 -5.86 -8.79
N PHE A 89 -6.30 -5.45 -7.54
CA PHE A 89 -7.38 -5.62 -6.56
C PHE A 89 -8.30 -4.40 -6.45
N ASN A 90 -8.05 -3.36 -7.24
CA ASN A 90 -8.92 -2.19 -7.28
C ASN A 90 -10.29 -2.58 -7.84
N VAL A 91 -11.33 -2.10 -7.18
CA VAL A 91 -12.72 -2.29 -7.56
C VAL A 91 -13.33 -0.91 -7.79
N GLU A 92 -13.86 -0.66 -8.98
CA GLU A 92 -14.54 0.60 -9.26
C GLU A 92 -15.92 0.66 -8.59
N ALA A 93 -16.29 1.83 -8.07
CA ALA A 93 -17.63 2.05 -7.55
C ALA A 93 -18.65 2.01 -8.69
N ALA A 94 -19.78 1.38 -8.44
CA ALA A 94 -20.91 1.40 -9.35
C ALA A 94 -22.16 1.87 -8.59
N ASP A 95 -22.82 2.89 -9.12
CA ASP A 95 -24.05 3.43 -8.53
C ASP A 95 -25.19 2.42 -8.59
N ALA A 96 -26.05 2.44 -7.58
CA ALA A 96 -27.28 1.67 -7.61
C ALA A 96 -28.21 2.24 -8.73
N THR A 97 -28.79 1.35 -9.52
CA THR A 97 -29.62 1.74 -10.66
C THR A 97 -30.99 1.05 -10.63
N LEU A 98 -31.96 1.63 -11.36
CA LEU A 98 -33.26 1.04 -11.59
C LEU A 98 -33.35 0.55 -13.02
N SER A 99 -33.68 -0.72 -13.20
CA SER A 99 -34.07 -1.30 -14.48
C SER A 99 -35.57 -1.58 -14.50
N ARG A 100 -36.14 -1.62 -15.70
CA ARG A 100 -37.58 -1.97 -15.89
C ARG A 100 -37.67 -3.39 -16.49
N GLU A 101 -38.20 -4.29 -15.72
CA GLU A 101 -38.43 -5.67 -16.17
C GLU A 101 -39.85 -6.12 -15.89
N GLY A 102 -40.48 -6.75 -16.88
CA GLY A 102 -41.82 -7.36 -16.70
C GLY A 102 -42.93 -6.39 -16.31
N GLY A 103 -42.77 -5.07 -16.54
CA GLY A 103 -43.75 -4.04 -16.15
C GLY A 103 -43.54 -3.43 -14.77
N GLY A 104 -42.55 -3.89 -14.00
CA GLY A 104 -42.13 -3.32 -12.71
C GLY A 104 -40.73 -2.72 -12.75
N PHE A 105 -40.31 -2.11 -11.67
CA PHE A 105 -38.95 -1.64 -11.46
C PHE A 105 -38.18 -2.67 -10.64
N VAL A 106 -36.96 -2.95 -11.07
CA VAL A 106 -35.99 -3.77 -10.36
C VAL A 106 -34.80 -2.90 -9.97
N VAL A 107 -34.43 -2.93 -8.68
CA VAL A 107 -33.26 -2.25 -8.16
C VAL A 107 -32.05 -3.13 -8.44
N ASN A 108 -31.08 -2.60 -9.16
CA ASN A 108 -29.76 -3.20 -9.26
C ASN A 108 -28.89 -2.58 -8.15
N PRO A 109 -28.33 -3.40 -7.25
CA PRO A 109 -27.52 -2.89 -6.15
C PRO A 109 -26.28 -2.14 -6.67
N GLY A 110 -25.88 -1.12 -5.92
CA GLY A 110 -24.59 -0.47 -6.13
C GLY A 110 -23.45 -1.34 -5.63
N GLN A 111 -22.25 -1.00 -6.07
CA GLN A 111 -21.01 -1.63 -5.63
C GLN A 111 -20.07 -0.58 -5.05
N THR A 112 -19.60 -0.79 -3.84
CA THR A 112 -18.58 0.05 -3.23
C THR A 112 -17.27 -0.11 -3.97
N GLY A 113 -16.65 1.01 -4.33
CA GLY A 113 -15.32 1.06 -4.92
C GLY A 113 -14.24 0.97 -3.85
N LEU A 114 -13.17 0.27 -4.17
CA LEU A 114 -11.98 0.12 -3.33
C LEU A 114 -10.75 0.36 -4.21
N ILE A 115 -10.00 1.40 -3.91
CA ILE A 115 -8.83 1.78 -4.68
C ILE A 115 -7.66 1.91 -3.72
N VAL A 116 -6.54 1.25 -4.01
CA VAL A 116 -5.31 1.39 -3.23
C VAL A 116 -4.80 2.82 -3.33
N ASP A 117 -4.59 3.48 -2.19
CA ASP A 117 -3.97 4.79 -2.14
C ASP A 117 -2.46 4.66 -2.37
N GLU A 118 -2.03 4.75 -3.63
CA GLU A 118 -0.63 4.56 -4.01
C GLU A 118 0.30 5.55 -3.31
N ALA A 119 -0.12 6.80 -3.10
CA ALA A 119 0.73 7.83 -2.50
C ALA A 119 0.90 7.61 -0.99
N ALA A 120 -0.18 7.27 -0.29
CA ALA A 120 -0.12 6.91 1.12
C ALA A 120 0.66 5.60 1.33
N CYS A 121 0.40 4.59 0.49
CA CYS A 121 1.08 3.29 0.55
C CYS A 121 2.59 3.39 0.23
N GLU A 122 3.02 4.26 -0.71
CA GLU A 122 4.45 4.51 -0.96
C GLU A 122 5.16 4.99 0.31
N THR A 123 4.56 5.94 0.99
CA THR A 123 5.11 6.49 2.24
C THR A 123 5.14 5.42 3.33
N LEU A 124 4.04 4.71 3.49
CA LEU A 124 3.86 3.68 4.51
C LEU A 124 4.85 2.51 4.33
N ILE A 125 5.07 2.04 3.10
CA ILE A 125 6.07 1.00 2.81
C ILE A 125 7.49 1.52 3.06
N SER A 126 7.77 2.77 2.69
CA SER A 126 9.09 3.37 2.93
C SER A 126 9.39 3.47 4.42
N ASP A 127 8.46 3.99 5.21
CA ASP A 127 8.59 4.15 6.67
C ASP A 127 8.68 2.78 7.38
N PHE A 128 7.93 1.79 6.89
CA PHE A 128 7.99 0.43 7.40
C PHE A 128 9.41 -0.14 7.29
N PHE A 129 10.02 -0.11 6.12
CA PHE A 129 11.37 -0.65 5.93
C PHE A 129 12.47 0.20 6.58
N ASP A 130 12.27 1.51 6.71
CA ASP A 130 13.25 2.41 7.35
C ASP A 130 13.29 2.23 8.87
N SER A 131 12.14 2.13 9.53
CA SER A 131 12.08 2.23 10.99
C SER A 131 11.29 1.13 11.72
N GLU A 132 10.27 0.53 11.10
CA GLU A 132 9.34 -0.38 11.80
C GLU A 132 9.66 -1.86 11.57
N TRP A 133 10.27 -2.18 10.44
CA TRP A 133 10.54 -3.57 10.08
C TRP A 133 11.48 -4.27 11.05
N ASN A 134 11.03 -5.37 11.62
CA ASN A 134 11.78 -6.17 12.59
C ASN A 134 12.87 -7.05 11.95
N ARG A 135 13.02 -7.02 10.62
CA ARG A 135 13.99 -7.81 9.81
C ARG A 135 13.67 -9.31 9.77
N GLU A 136 12.43 -9.64 10.01
CA GLU A 136 11.87 -10.98 9.87
C GLU A 136 10.69 -10.92 8.88
N ASP A 137 10.06 -12.08 8.66
CA ASP A 137 8.82 -12.12 7.89
C ASP A 137 7.72 -11.37 8.67
N ASP A 138 7.06 -10.43 8.01
CA ASP A 138 6.12 -9.51 8.63
C ASP A 138 4.97 -9.17 7.68
N SER A 139 3.99 -8.44 8.17
CA SER A 139 2.84 -8.00 7.38
C SER A 139 2.56 -6.53 7.59
N LEU A 140 2.17 -5.85 6.49
CA LEU A 140 1.84 -4.44 6.48
C LEU A 140 0.46 -4.24 5.87
N GLN A 141 -0.44 -3.56 6.59
CA GLN A 141 -1.76 -3.22 6.08
C GLN A 141 -1.67 -1.99 5.19
N LEU A 142 -2.08 -2.13 3.92
CA LEU A 142 -2.14 -1.02 2.97
C LEU A 142 -3.36 -0.14 3.19
N GLU A 143 -3.23 1.14 2.87
CA GLU A 143 -4.33 2.09 2.88
C GLU A 143 -5.13 2.02 1.57
N VAL A 144 -6.45 2.08 1.69
CA VAL A 144 -7.36 2.07 0.56
C VAL A 144 -8.35 3.21 0.67
N ILE A 145 -8.68 3.78 -0.48
CA ILE A 145 -9.75 4.76 -0.64
C ILE A 145 -11.04 4.00 -0.90
N VAL A 146 -12.06 4.27 -0.09
CA VAL A 146 -13.40 3.70 -0.25
C VAL A 146 -14.26 4.72 -0.96
N ASP A 147 -14.81 4.35 -2.12
CA ASP A 147 -15.77 5.15 -2.87
C ASP A 147 -17.16 4.53 -2.74
N GLU A 148 -18.04 5.21 -2.01
CA GLU A 148 -19.39 4.74 -1.75
C GLU A 148 -20.30 4.97 -2.95
N PRO A 149 -21.12 3.99 -3.36
CA PRO A 149 -22.05 4.12 -4.47
C PRO A 149 -23.10 5.18 -4.16
N ARG A 150 -23.50 5.94 -5.16
CA ARG A 150 -24.61 6.90 -5.05
C ARG A 150 -25.94 6.19 -5.17
N GLY A 151 -26.92 6.66 -4.39
CA GLY A 151 -28.26 6.09 -4.34
C GLY A 151 -28.33 4.83 -3.45
N SER A 152 -29.12 4.89 -2.41
CA SER A 152 -29.36 3.72 -1.60
C SER A 152 -30.41 2.81 -2.24
N GLU A 153 -30.24 1.50 -2.08
CA GLU A 153 -31.28 0.53 -2.51
C GLU A 153 -32.65 0.85 -1.88
N GLU A 154 -32.65 1.33 -0.64
CA GLU A 154 -33.87 1.72 0.07
C GLU A 154 -34.58 2.93 -0.57
N GLU A 155 -33.83 3.90 -1.10
CA GLU A 155 -34.41 5.04 -1.81
C GLU A 155 -34.96 4.64 -3.17
N LEU A 156 -34.20 3.83 -3.92
CA LEU A 156 -34.62 3.33 -5.22
C LEU A 156 -35.82 2.37 -5.14
N ALA A 157 -35.90 1.56 -4.09
CA ALA A 157 -37.01 0.65 -3.85
C ALA A 157 -38.35 1.36 -3.57
N LYS A 158 -38.32 2.67 -3.28
CA LYS A 158 -39.55 3.51 -3.13
C LYS A 158 -40.18 3.86 -4.46
N VAL A 159 -39.47 3.72 -5.57
CA VAL A 159 -39.95 3.96 -6.92
C VAL A 159 -40.83 2.79 -7.36
N LYS A 160 -42.16 2.98 -7.30
CA LYS A 160 -43.11 1.89 -7.55
C LYS A 160 -43.80 1.97 -8.91
N ASP A 161 -43.90 3.16 -9.48
CA ASP A 161 -44.66 3.36 -10.72
C ASP A 161 -44.18 4.58 -11.53
N VAL A 162 -44.53 4.64 -12.81
CA VAL A 162 -44.28 5.74 -13.72
C VAL A 162 -45.36 6.77 -13.57
N LEU A 163 -45.06 7.95 -13.07
CA LEU A 163 -46.02 9.04 -12.88
C LEU A 163 -46.51 9.68 -14.20
N GLY A 164 -45.82 9.45 -15.29
CA GLY A 164 -46.19 9.93 -16.62
C GLY A 164 -45.14 9.69 -17.69
N THR A 165 -45.55 9.58 -18.93
CA THR A 165 -44.70 9.50 -20.12
C THR A 165 -44.94 10.70 -20.99
N PHE A 166 -43.87 11.34 -21.45
CA PHE A 166 -43.91 12.43 -22.40
C PHE A 166 -43.17 12.06 -23.68
N THR A 167 -43.83 12.17 -24.83
CA THR A 167 -43.21 11.87 -26.12
C THR A 167 -43.18 13.13 -26.97
N THR A 168 -41.99 13.54 -27.42
CA THR A 168 -41.80 14.61 -28.39
C THR A 168 -41.45 14.04 -29.76
N SER A 169 -42.13 14.46 -30.79
CA SER A 169 -41.79 14.15 -32.18
C SER A 169 -41.26 15.38 -32.89
N PHE A 170 -40.11 15.26 -33.52
CA PHE A 170 -39.54 16.32 -34.36
C PHE A 170 -39.73 15.94 -35.82
N ARG A 171 -40.33 16.87 -36.60
CA ARG A 171 -40.29 16.77 -38.06
C ARG A 171 -39.05 17.49 -38.56
N THR A 172 -38.11 16.75 -39.10
CA THR A 172 -37.04 17.35 -39.91
C THR A 172 -37.60 17.72 -41.26
N SER A 173 -37.86 19.03 -41.48
CA SER A 173 -38.08 19.52 -42.81
C SER A 173 -36.76 19.51 -43.57
N GLY A 174 -36.55 18.51 -44.43
CA GLY A 174 -35.45 18.55 -45.37
C GLY A 174 -35.61 19.72 -46.33
N PRO A 175 -34.51 20.29 -46.85
CA PRO A 175 -34.57 21.28 -47.88
C PRO A 175 -35.16 20.68 -49.14
N ALA A 176 -36.05 21.45 -49.80
CA ALA A 176 -36.61 21.17 -51.10
C ALA A 176 -35.54 21.28 -52.19
#